data_3ef1de68faba7630eda8f3fdba55d573
#
_entry.id   3ef1de68faba7630eda8f3fdba55d573
#
_cell.length_a   1.000
_cell.length_b   1.000
_cell.length_c   1.000
_cell.angle_alpha   90.00
_cell.angle_beta   90.00
_cell.angle_gamma   90.00
#
_symmetry.space_group_name_H-M   'P 1'
#
loop_
_entity.id
_entity.type
_entity.pdbx_description
1 polymer ?
#
loop_
_entity_poly.entity_id
_entity_poly.type
_entity_poly.pdbx_seq_one_letter_code
_entity_poly.pdbx_strand_id
1 'polypeptide(L)'
;MVRVKKTLNNACEFANIAIELVDDNRKRHWAVEKIMLENDTSTIATEVPVYMQLSTSTIPWIKDMKSKNDYITGHIDLLQYRNKKLYILDYKPGAAKEKPLGQLFVYACCLSKSTGIHFVRMKLAWFDNENYYEVDAMDVYKTVMESFKISNRKVSKKMQIYINKTL
;
A
#
# COMPACT_ATOMS: atom_id res chain seq x y z
N MET A 1 -13.58 8.22 -9.23
CA MET A 1 -12.20 8.28 -9.75
C MET A 1 -11.25 8.61 -8.61
N VAL A 2 -10.24 7.78 -8.37
CA VAL A 2 -9.28 7.99 -7.28
C VAL A 2 -8.34 9.14 -7.66
N ARG A 3 -8.18 10.11 -6.76
CA ARG A 3 -7.29 11.27 -6.98
C ARG A 3 -5.93 11.01 -6.31
N VAL A 4 -4.98 10.56 -7.08
CA VAL A 4 -3.58 10.44 -6.66
C VAL A 4 -2.95 11.83 -6.66
N LYS A 5 -2.25 12.18 -5.57
CA LYS A 5 -1.46 13.41 -5.46
C LYS A 5 0.02 13.08 -5.58
N LYS A 6 0.74 13.83 -6.40
CA LYS A 6 2.20 13.90 -6.35
C LYS A 6 2.56 15.04 -5.40
N THR A 7 3.42 14.78 -4.43
CA THR A 7 3.83 15.79 -3.43
C THR A 7 5.33 15.70 -3.15
N LEU A 8 5.87 16.69 -2.47
CA LEU A 8 7.21 16.62 -1.89
C LEU A 8 7.11 15.89 -0.55
N ASN A 9 8.08 15.03 -0.27
CA ASN A 9 8.15 14.28 0.98
C ASN A 9 9.59 13.88 1.30
N ASN A 10 9.97 13.96 2.57
CA ASN A 10 11.30 13.58 3.06
C ASN A 10 11.66 12.11 2.76
N ALA A 11 10.67 11.25 2.51
CA ALA A 11 10.91 9.87 2.08
C ALA A 11 11.80 9.79 0.83
N CYS A 12 11.66 10.75 -0.11
CA CYS A 12 12.54 10.83 -1.29
C CYS A 12 13.98 11.13 -0.91
N GLU A 13 14.21 12.01 0.07
CA GLU A 13 15.55 12.36 0.57
C GLU A 13 16.18 11.14 1.26
N PHE A 14 15.45 10.43 2.11
CA PHE A 14 15.93 9.21 2.74
C PHE A 14 16.23 8.11 1.70
N ALA A 15 15.43 8.00 0.66
CA ALA A 15 15.70 7.08 -0.44
C ALA A 15 16.99 7.46 -1.21
N ASN A 16 17.25 8.75 -1.42
CA ASN A 16 18.52 9.21 -2.01
C ASN A 16 19.72 8.80 -1.15
N ILE A 17 19.66 9.07 0.15
CA ILE A 17 20.73 8.68 1.09
C ILE A 17 20.96 7.16 1.04
N ALA A 18 19.89 6.36 1.01
CA ALA A 18 19.99 4.92 0.94
C ALA A 18 20.66 4.44 -0.35
N ILE A 19 20.37 5.09 -1.49
CA ILE A 19 20.96 4.78 -2.80
C ILE A 19 22.47 5.10 -2.80
N GLU A 20 22.87 6.18 -2.18
CA GLU A 20 24.28 6.58 -2.07
C GLU A 20 25.09 5.62 -1.17
N LEU A 21 24.45 5.05 -0.15
CA LEU A 21 25.11 4.15 0.79
C LEU A 21 25.18 2.69 0.34
N VAL A 22 24.37 2.30 -0.64
CA VAL A 22 24.23 0.89 -1.05
C VAL A 22 24.21 0.74 -2.56
N ASP A 23 25.29 0.17 -3.11
CA ASP A 23 25.41 -0.08 -4.58
C ASP A 23 24.51 -1.21 -5.08
N ASP A 24 24.23 -2.23 -4.24
CA ASP A 24 23.38 -3.38 -4.62
C ASP A 24 21.89 -3.02 -4.58
N ASN A 25 21.28 -3.03 -5.75
CA ASN A 25 19.83 -2.75 -5.91
C ASN A 25 18.95 -3.63 -5.01
N ARG A 26 19.34 -4.87 -4.73
CA ARG A 26 18.58 -5.80 -3.88
C ARG A 26 18.59 -5.39 -2.41
N LYS A 27 19.62 -4.66 -1.99
CA LYS A 27 19.78 -4.17 -0.62
C LYS A 27 19.19 -2.78 -0.42
N ARG A 28 18.89 -2.05 -1.50
CA ARG A 28 18.35 -0.68 -1.43
C ARG A 28 17.03 -0.61 -0.70
N HIS A 29 16.14 -1.56 -0.92
CA HIS A 29 14.85 -1.62 -0.25
C HIS A 29 15.03 -1.63 1.27
N TRP A 30 15.79 -2.60 1.76
CA TRP A 30 16.13 -2.69 3.18
C TRP A 30 16.86 -1.45 3.71
N ALA A 31 17.76 -0.84 2.93
CA ALA A 31 18.47 0.36 3.34
C ALA A 31 17.52 1.56 3.52
N VAL A 32 16.56 1.75 2.60
CA VAL A 32 15.53 2.79 2.71
C VAL A 32 14.70 2.59 3.98
N GLU A 33 14.22 1.38 4.22
CA GLU A 33 13.44 1.03 5.40
C GLU A 33 14.21 1.31 6.69
N LYS A 34 15.47 0.86 6.76
CA LYS A 34 16.34 1.07 7.92
C LYS A 34 16.58 2.55 8.19
N ILE A 35 16.98 3.31 7.15
CA ILE A 35 17.27 4.74 7.29
C ILE A 35 16.01 5.50 7.74
N MET A 36 14.86 5.20 7.17
CA MET A 36 13.61 5.83 7.57
C MET A 36 13.20 5.46 9.00
N LEU A 37 13.37 4.21 9.41
CA LEU A 37 13.06 3.78 10.77
C LEU A 37 13.95 4.49 11.81
N GLU A 38 15.22 4.70 11.49
CA GLU A 38 16.20 5.30 12.41
C GLU A 38 16.13 6.83 12.44
N ASN A 39 15.73 7.49 11.33
CA ASN A 39 15.87 8.94 11.18
C ASN A 39 14.57 9.70 10.92
N ASP A 40 13.49 9.05 10.51
CA ASP A 40 12.20 9.70 10.32
C ASP A 40 11.29 9.47 11.53
N THR A 41 11.04 10.54 12.28
CA THR A 41 10.21 10.51 13.49
C THR A 41 8.75 10.11 13.23
N SER A 42 8.31 10.14 11.99
CA SER A 42 6.97 9.70 11.59
C SER A 42 6.90 8.20 11.33
N THR A 43 8.03 7.55 11.01
CA THR A 43 8.11 6.12 10.73
C THR A 43 8.06 5.35 12.05
N ILE A 44 7.04 4.53 12.22
CA ILE A 44 6.80 3.78 13.47
C ILE A 44 7.13 2.30 13.36
N ALA A 45 7.15 1.74 12.15
CA ALA A 45 7.53 0.35 11.91
C ALA A 45 7.90 0.12 10.44
N THR A 46 8.70 -0.92 10.19
CA THR A 46 9.04 -1.45 8.87
C THR A 46 8.69 -2.93 8.81
N GLU A 47 8.52 -3.48 7.60
CA GLU A 47 8.22 -4.91 7.37
C GLU A 47 7.05 -5.41 8.23
N VAL A 48 5.99 -4.62 8.35
CA VAL A 48 4.84 -4.94 9.20
C VAL A 48 4.03 -6.08 8.58
N PRO A 49 3.99 -7.27 9.20
CA PRO A 49 3.24 -8.38 8.66
C PRO A 49 1.74 -8.10 8.74
N VAL A 50 1.04 -8.34 7.65
CA VAL A 50 -0.41 -8.23 7.58
C VAL A 50 -1.02 -9.51 7.02
N TYR A 51 -2.19 -9.86 7.54
CA TYR A 51 -2.95 -11.00 7.03
C TYR A 51 -4.45 -10.77 7.17
N MET A 52 -5.22 -11.47 6.36
CA MET A 52 -6.68 -11.50 6.46
C MET A 52 -7.22 -12.79 5.89
N GLN A 53 -8.15 -13.42 6.59
CA GLN A 53 -8.91 -14.53 6.03
C GLN A 53 -9.93 -14.01 5.01
N LEU A 54 -9.94 -14.59 3.80
CA LEU A 54 -10.77 -14.12 2.69
C LEU A 54 -12.26 -14.06 3.04
N SER A 55 -12.76 -15.11 3.70
CA SER A 55 -14.16 -15.20 4.11
C SER A 55 -14.62 -14.11 5.08
N THR A 56 -13.67 -13.49 5.80
CA THR A 56 -13.97 -12.43 6.78
C THR A 56 -13.91 -11.03 6.18
N SER A 57 -13.52 -10.89 4.92
CA SER A 57 -13.46 -9.60 4.25
C SER A 57 -14.85 -8.99 4.08
N THR A 58 -14.96 -7.68 4.34
CA THR A 58 -16.15 -6.89 4.01
C THR A 58 -16.12 -6.39 2.57
N ILE A 59 -15.00 -6.58 1.86
CA ILE A 59 -14.82 -6.21 0.47
C ILE A 59 -15.21 -7.40 -0.41
N PRO A 60 -16.31 -7.32 -1.17
CA PRO A 60 -16.87 -8.48 -1.86
C PRO A 60 -15.88 -9.20 -2.78
N TRP A 61 -15.12 -8.46 -3.60
CA TRP A 61 -14.16 -9.08 -4.52
C TRP A 61 -12.97 -9.77 -3.82
N ILE A 62 -12.57 -9.31 -2.62
CA ILE A 62 -11.57 -10.00 -1.80
C ILE A 62 -12.16 -11.31 -1.27
N LYS A 63 -13.41 -11.28 -0.82
CA LYS A 63 -14.12 -12.46 -0.33
C LYS A 63 -14.25 -13.54 -1.41
N ASP A 64 -14.42 -13.12 -2.67
CA ASP A 64 -14.59 -14.00 -3.80
C ASP A 64 -13.26 -14.47 -4.43
N MET A 65 -12.12 -13.99 -3.93
CA MET A 65 -10.81 -14.46 -4.37
C MET A 65 -10.62 -15.93 -4.04
N LYS A 66 -10.15 -16.69 -5.03
CA LYS A 66 -9.72 -18.07 -4.82
C LYS A 66 -8.24 -18.07 -4.46
N SER A 67 -7.94 -18.36 -3.21
CA SER A 67 -6.57 -18.60 -2.73
C SER A 67 -6.45 -20.05 -2.27
N LYS A 68 -5.26 -20.63 -2.45
CA LYS A 68 -4.97 -21.99 -1.96
C LYS A 68 -5.14 -22.12 -0.44
N ASN A 69 -4.97 -21.03 0.30
CA ASN A 69 -4.92 -21.04 1.76
C ASN A 69 -6.05 -20.27 2.43
N ASP A 70 -7.04 -19.75 1.69
CA ASP A 70 -8.11 -18.88 2.21
C ASP A 70 -7.63 -17.62 2.98
N TYR A 71 -6.34 -17.29 2.87
CA TYR A 71 -5.73 -16.14 3.50
C TYR A 71 -5.00 -15.27 2.47
N ILE A 72 -5.03 -13.96 2.71
CA ILE A 72 -4.10 -12.99 2.14
C ILE A 72 -3.05 -12.70 3.21
N THR A 73 -1.79 -12.70 2.81
CA THR A 73 -0.66 -12.33 3.66
C THR A 73 0.23 -11.35 2.91
N GLY A 74 0.98 -10.55 3.63
CA GLY A 74 1.97 -9.63 3.06
C GLY A 74 2.70 -8.86 4.14
N HIS A 75 3.58 -7.96 3.71
CA HIS A 75 4.31 -7.05 4.58
C HIS A 75 4.14 -5.63 4.07
N ILE A 76 3.89 -4.71 4.99
CA ILE A 76 3.92 -3.27 4.71
C ILE A 76 5.38 -2.84 4.88
N ASP A 77 6.00 -2.32 3.82
CA ASP A 77 7.41 -1.90 3.85
C ASP A 77 7.64 -0.86 4.96
N LEU A 78 6.79 0.17 5.00
CA LEU A 78 6.90 1.29 5.93
C LEU A 78 5.53 1.69 6.45
N LEU A 79 5.39 1.78 7.77
CA LEU A 79 4.23 2.33 8.43
C LEU A 79 4.60 3.63 9.13
N GLN A 80 3.91 4.72 8.78
CA GLN A 80 4.10 6.02 9.40
C GLN A 80 2.83 6.49 10.12
N TYR A 81 3.01 7.29 11.15
CA TYR A 81 1.92 8.03 11.79
C TYR A 81 2.20 9.51 11.76
N ARG A 82 1.41 10.26 11.01
CA ARG A 82 1.51 11.72 10.90
C ARG A 82 0.15 12.33 10.62
N ASN A 83 -0.06 13.57 11.06
CA ASN A 83 -1.31 14.30 10.84
C ASN A 83 -2.56 13.50 11.27
N LYS A 84 -2.47 12.74 12.38
CA LYS A 84 -3.53 11.89 12.92
C LYS A 84 -4.02 10.78 11.96
N LYS A 85 -3.18 10.38 11.01
CA LYS A 85 -3.43 9.29 10.06
C LYS A 85 -2.26 8.30 10.03
N LEU A 86 -2.57 7.05 9.75
CA LEU A 86 -1.60 6.03 9.37
C LEU A 86 -1.33 6.13 7.87
N TYR A 87 -0.05 6.09 7.50
CA TYR A 87 0.39 6.02 6.12
C TYR A 87 1.02 4.65 5.88
N ILE A 88 0.50 3.95 4.90
CA ILE A 88 1.02 2.67 4.41
C ILE A 88 1.85 3.01 3.18
N LEU A 89 3.18 2.87 3.29
CA LEU A 89 4.11 3.26 2.24
C LEU A 89 4.78 2.03 1.63
N ASP A 90 5.11 2.16 0.36
CA ASP A 90 5.80 1.15 -0.44
C ASP A 90 6.93 1.84 -1.23
N TYR A 91 8.17 1.41 -1.03
CA TYR A 91 9.31 1.90 -1.79
C TYR A 91 9.37 1.20 -3.14
N LYS A 92 9.26 1.96 -4.22
CA LYS A 92 9.24 1.44 -5.59
C LYS A 92 10.24 2.19 -6.46
N PRO A 93 11.40 1.61 -6.76
CA PRO A 93 12.29 2.20 -7.76
C PRO A 93 11.54 2.47 -9.06
N GLY A 94 11.57 3.72 -9.52
CA GLY A 94 10.80 4.16 -10.67
C GLY A 94 9.31 4.38 -10.37
N ALA A 95 8.97 4.88 -9.18
CA ALA A 95 7.62 5.11 -8.68
C ALA A 95 6.67 5.82 -9.67
N ALA A 96 7.20 6.66 -10.57
CA ALA A 96 6.39 7.31 -11.60
C ALA A 96 5.73 6.35 -12.59
N LYS A 97 6.30 5.17 -12.79
CA LYS A 97 5.79 4.12 -13.70
C LYS A 97 5.02 3.03 -12.96
N GLU A 98 5.19 2.95 -11.65
CA GLU A 98 4.57 1.94 -10.80
C GLU A 98 3.17 2.34 -10.35
N LYS A 99 2.33 1.35 -10.12
CA LYS A 99 0.94 1.55 -9.65
C LYS A 99 0.59 0.53 -8.56
N PRO A 100 1.23 0.56 -7.40
CA PRO A 100 1.05 -0.44 -6.34
C PRO A 100 -0.26 -0.24 -5.56
N LEU A 101 -1.18 0.61 -6.03
CA LEU A 101 -2.37 1.01 -5.31
C LEU A 101 -3.27 -0.17 -4.92
N GLY A 102 -3.34 -1.22 -5.76
CA GLY A 102 -4.09 -2.43 -5.45
C GLY A 102 -3.52 -3.17 -4.24
N GLN A 103 -2.20 -3.38 -4.22
CA GLN A 103 -1.46 -4.01 -3.12
C GLN A 103 -1.62 -3.21 -1.83
N LEU A 104 -1.33 -1.91 -1.88
CA LEU A 104 -1.46 -1.00 -0.73
C LEU A 104 -2.88 -0.99 -0.16
N PHE A 105 -3.90 -1.05 -1.03
CA PHE A 105 -5.29 -1.12 -0.58
C PHE A 105 -5.62 -2.45 0.11
N VAL A 106 -5.12 -3.58 -0.40
CA VAL A 106 -5.25 -4.89 0.26
C VAL A 106 -4.59 -4.86 1.64
N TYR A 107 -3.41 -4.28 1.77
CA TYR A 107 -2.74 -4.11 3.06
C TYR A 107 -3.54 -3.23 4.02
N ALA A 108 -4.15 -2.15 3.52
CA ALA A 108 -5.05 -1.33 4.32
C ALA A 108 -6.29 -2.12 4.79
N CYS A 109 -6.82 -3.01 3.96
CA CYS A 109 -7.94 -3.90 4.36
C CYS A 109 -7.51 -4.86 5.47
N CYS A 110 -6.33 -5.48 5.35
CA CYS A 110 -5.79 -6.36 6.38
C CYS A 110 -5.57 -5.60 7.68
N LEU A 111 -4.91 -4.43 7.63
CA LEU A 111 -4.64 -3.59 8.78
C LEU A 111 -5.94 -3.10 9.45
N SER A 112 -6.91 -2.64 8.66
CA SER A 112 -8.22 -2.23 9.17
C SER A 112 -8.94 -3.38 9.87
N LYS A 113 -8.87 -4.59 9.31
CA LYS A 113 -9.51 -5.77 9.89
C LYS A 113 -8.89 -6.18 11.23
N SER A 114 -7.56 -6.15 11.34
CA SER A 114 -6.84 -6.57 12.54
C SER A 114 -6.86 -5.53 13.65
N THR A 115 -6.89 -4.23 13.32
CA THR A 115 -6.77 -3.14 14.29
C THR A 115 -8.08 -2.41 14.58
N GLY A 116 -9.10 -2.56 13.73
CA GLY A 116 -10.32 -1.76 13.79
C GLY A 116 -10.16 -0.32 13.28
N ILE A 117 -8.97 0.07 12.82
CA ILE A 117 -8.74 1.43 12.31
C ILE A 117 -9.45 1.59 10.97
N HIS A 118 -10.28 2.61 10.86
CA HIS A 118 -11.09 2.87 9.68
C HIS A 118 -10.29 3.55 8.55
N PHE A 119 -10.61 3.26 7.28
CA PHE A 119 -9.93 3.80 6.10
C PHE A 119 -9.82 5.34 6.05
N VAL A 120 -10.76 6.06 6.69
CA VAL A 120 -10.69 7.53 6.81
C VAL A 120 -9.43 8.00 7.56
N ARG A 121 -8.84 7.12 8.38
CA ARG A 121 -7.61 7.36 9.13
C ARG A 121 -6.37 6.83 8.44
N MET A 122 -6.48 6.35 7.19
CA MET A 122 -5.37 5.76 6.45
C MET A 122 -5.08 6.52 5.16
N LYS A 123 -3.81 6.59 4.81
CA LYS A 123 -3.34 6.98 3.49
C LYS A 123 -2.46 5.88 2.90
N LEU A 124 -2.50 5.76 1.59
CA LEU A 124 -1.68 4.85 0.81
C LEU A 124 -0.67 5.70 0.05
N ALA A 125 0.60 5.33 0.08
CA ALA A 125 1.63 6.08 -0.59
C ALA A 125 2.68 5.16 -1.21
N TRP A 126 3.33 5.62 -2.28
CA TRP A 126 4.49 4.96 -2.84
C TRP A 126 5.47 6.00 -3.35
N PHE A 127 6.74 5.64 -3.33
CA PHE A 127 7.79 6.61 -3.60
C PHE A 127 9.08 5.95 -4.10
N ASP A 128 9.90 6.76 -4.73
CA ASP A 128 11.33 6.54 -4.98
C ASP A 128 12.14 7.75 -4.48
N ASN A 129 13.34 7.90 -4.97
CA ASN A 129 14.19 9.02 -4.63
C ASN A 129 13.76 10.37 -5.26
N GLU A 130 12.88 10.35 -6.26
CA GLU A 130 12.47 11.56 -7.01
C GLU A 130 10.98 11.86 -6.84
N ASN A 131 10.17 10.84 -6.61
CA ASN A 131 8.74 10.95 -6.70
C ASN A 131 8.06 10.36 -5.46
N TYR A 132 7.10 11.09 -4.92
CA TYR A 132 6.22 10.63 -3.87
C TYR A 132 4.76 10.81 -4.29
N TYR A 133 3.99 9.76 -4.20
CA TYR A 133 2.58 9.72 -4.54
C TYR A 133 1.76 9.29 -3.33
N GLU A 134 0.63 9.95 -3.10
CA GLU A 134 -0.28 9.55 -2.03
C GLU A 134 -1.75 9.65 -2.42
N VAL A 135 -2.57 8.88 -1.73
CA VAL A 135 -4.03 8.86 -1.89
C VAL A 135 -4.71 8.53 -0.55
N ASP A 136 -5.89 9.06 -0.32
CA ASP A 136 -6.70 8.67 0.84
C ASP A 136 -7.28 7.25 0.62
N ALA A 137 -7.07 6.35 1.59
CA ALA A 137 -7.56 4.98 1.50
C ALA A 137 -9.10 4.92 1.39
N MET A 138 -9.80 5.89 1.98
CA MET A 138 -11.25 6.00 1.87
C MET A 138 -11.72 6.30 0.43
N ASP A 139 -10.96 7.07 -0.34
CA ASP A 139 -11.31 7.36 -1.74
C ASP A 139 -11.14 6.11 -2.61
N VAL A 140 -10.10 5.33 -2.34
CA VAL A 140 -9.92 4.02 -2.99
C VAL A 140 -11.07 3.09 -2.62
N TYR A 141 -11.40 2.98 -1.33
CA TYR A 141 -12.52 2.16 -0.87
C TYR A 141 -13.84 2.51 -1.56
N LYS A 142 -14.19 3.80 -1.60
CA LYS A 142 -15.43 4.27 -2.28
C LYS A 142 -15.44 3.89 -3.76
N THR A 143 -14.33 4.14 -4.47
CA THR A 143 -14.22 3.82 -5.90
C THR A 143 -14.36 2.32 -6.15
N VAL A 144 -13.74 1.47 -5.32
CA VAL A 144 -13.87 0.01 -5.40
C VAL A 144 -15.32 -0.41 -5.17
N MET A 145 -15.96 0.11 -4.13
CA MET A 145 -17.36 -0.26 -3.80
C MET A 145 -18.36 0.23 -4.86
N GLU A 146 -18.14 1.40 -5.46
CA GLU A 146 -18.95 1.91 -6.57
C GLU A 146 -18.79 1.03 -7.81
N SER A 147 -17.57 0.68 -8.18
CA SER A 147 -17.28 -0.22 -9.30
C SER A 147 -17.94 -1.58 -9.12
N PHE A 148 -18.01 -2.07 -7.89
CA PHE A 148 -18.65 -3.34 -7.57
C PHE A 148 -20.19 -3.25 -7.67
N LYS A 149 -20.80 -2.15 -7.22
CA LYS A 149 -22.24 -1.92 -7.36
C LYS A 149 -22.69 -1.86 -8.83
N ILE A 150 -21.85 -1.27 -9.70
CA ILE A 150 -22.11 -1.17 -11.14
C ILE A 150 -21.91 -2.53 -11.83
N SER A 151 -20.98 -3.34 -11.34
CA SER A 151 -20.60 -4.63 -11.95
C SER A 151 -21.31 -5.86 -11.37
N ASN A 152 -22.48 -5.73 -10.75
CA ASN A 152 -23.36 -6.89 -10.54
C ASN A 152 -23.65 -7.66 -11.86
N ARG A 153 -23.01 -7.21 -12.95
CA ARG A 153 -22.89 -7.86 -14.24
C ARG A 153 -21.40 -8.07 -14.57
N LYS A 154 -20.83 -9.23 -14.19
CA LYS A 154 -19.49 -9.73 -14.55
C LYS A 154 -18.32 -8.95 -13.97
N VAL A 155 -17.70 -9.49 -12.92
CA VAL A 155 -16.36 -9.08 -12.44
C VAL A 155 -15.45 -8.94 -13.65
N SER A 156 -15.06 -7.72 -13.97
CA SER A 156 -14.25 -7.42 -15.15
C SER A 156 -12.92 -8.16 -15.01
N LYS A 157 -12.55 -8.99 -16.01
CA LYS A 157 -11.24 -9.63 -16.16
C LYS A 157 -10.05 -8.67 -15.89
N LYS A 158 -10.26 -7.38 -16.08
CA LYS A 158 -9.27 -6.32 -15.83
C LYS A 158 -8.90 -6.15 -14.36
N MET A 159 -9.84 -6.31 -13.44
CA MET A 159 -9.59 -6.20 -11.99
C MET A 159 -8.88 -7.46 -11.46
N GLN A 160 -9.23 -8.62 -11.99
CA GLN A 160 -8.55 -9.89 -11.71
C GLN A 160 -7.10 -9.89 -12.17
N ILE A 161 -6.80 -9.25 -13.33
CA ILE A 161 -5.43 -9.08 -13.84
C ILE A 161 -4.63 -8.11 -12.96
N TYR A 162 -5.26 -7.10 -12.38
CA TYR A 162 -4.58 -6.13 -11.50
C TYR A 162 -4.15 -6.79 -10.17
N ILE A 163 -4.98 -7.66 -9.64
CA ILE A 163 -4.73 -8.38 -8.38
C ILE A 163 -3.72 -9.51 -8.60
N ASN A 164 -3.84 -10.28 -9.69
CA ASN A 164 -2.94 -11.39 -10.01
C ASN A 164 -1.52 -10.96 -10.43
N LYS A 165 -1.29 -9.68 -10.71
CA LYS A 165 0.05 -9.12 -10.93
C LYS A 165 0.67 -8.54 -9.68
N THR A 166 -0.09 -8.45 -8.58
CA THR A 166 0.30 -7.76 -7.35
C THR A 166 0.39 -8.72 -6.16
N LEU A 167 0.01 -9.97 -6.33
CA LEU A 167 0.19 -11.11 -5.44
C LEU A 167 1.13 -12.13 -6.10
#